data_bff6780c94505054d6f5115649cf8d75
#
_entry.id   bff6780c94505054d6f5115649cf8d75
#
_cell.length_a   1.000
_cell.length_b   1.000
_cell.length_c   1.000
_cell.angle_alpha   90.00
_cell.angle_beta   90.00
_cell.angle_gamma   90.00
#
_symmetry.space_group_name_H-M   'P 1'
#
loop_
_entity.id
_entity.type
_entity.pdbx_description
1 polymer ?
#
loop_
_entity_poly.entity_id
_entity_poly.type
_entity_poly.pdbx_seq_one_letter_code
_entity_poly.pdbx_strand_id
1 'polypeptide(L)'
;MIESAEVHKFGGSCLVRREDLNAIVRRVDSSTSQQILVVSAFHGVTDRLLDQLERGEAANIDAFTASIEMTHIELVPEIGSGPWVAQFKQTLITLKSNLHGYLDTPSDTMRAQILASGEKLSSLALCSVLTANDIHCHPAWSEEVGIYILGSGEDGVIDVDRIRDHLTFDLESSIPVVTGWYGINESEEITLLGRGGSDLTATSLAAALDAREVTIWRDVSGVLSLSPRWSLPSRNLSYLSYTEAVELALFSEPMLHPRAVEPLRSLGLPLRLRPLHDDGVDGTRIGPSVLTLSPRVRAVGCLPRLSPLRIELGAAGSVAPTIAQVSEILGRARISVWSLRASPGEALLLVSERAAAYATRLLSELPQPPRYEIKPPVTLLSFVGEGVGDDAEVLESIRSAADASDIEIVRLESSEHALRYTVPSEQTEIALERLARRLDLLT
;
A
#
# COMPACT_ATOMS: atom_id res chain seq x y z
N MET A 1 -9.15 29.41 -10.01
CA MET A 1 -8.89 28.56 -8.82
C MET A 1 -9.89 27.44 -8.90
N ILE A 2 -9.42 26.21 -8.99
CA ILE A 2 -10.27 25.01 -8.95
C ILE A 2 -10.76 24.93 -7.51
N GLU A 3 -11.97 25.38 -7.22
CA GLU A 3 -12.54 25.26 -5.89
C GLU A 3 -12.80 23.79 -5.60
N SER A 4 -11.92 23.21 -4.78
CA SER A 4 -12.09 21.98 -4.03
C SER A 4 -12.51 20.71 -4.80
N ALA A 5 -11.67 20.28 -5.74
CA ALA A 5 -11.82 18.95 -6.33
C ALA A 5 -11.67 17.85 -5.27
N GLU A 6 -12.37 16.74 -5.44
CA GLU A 6 -12.22 15.51 -4.66
C GLU A 6 -11.53 14.46 -5.52
N VAL A 7 -10.56 13.74 -4.92
CA VAL A 7 -9.89 12.64 -5.60
C VAL A 7 -10.42 11.32 -5.05
N HIS A 8 -10.97 10.47 -5.92
CA HIS A 8 -11.49 9.16 -5.57
C HIS A 8 -10.62 8.07 -6.18
N LYS A 9 -10.11 7.17 -5.35
CA LYS A 9 -9.32 6.05 -5.84
C LYS A 9 -10.07 4.73 -5.66
N PHE A 10 -10.14 3.98 -6.74
CA PHE A 10 -10.73 2.63 -6.78
C PHE A 10 -9.64 1.59 -7.03
N GLY A 11 -9.38 0.74 -6.03
CA GLY A 11 -8.40 -0.34 -6.13
C GLY A 11 -8.96 -1.58 -6.80
N GLY A 12 -8.10 -2.55 -7.11
CA GLY A 12 -8.52 -3.82 -7.72
C GLY A 12 -9.58 -4.57 -6.90
N SER A 13 -9.63 -4.43 -5.57
CA SER A 13 -10.70 -5.01 -4.73
C SER A 13 -12.08 -4.38 -4.94
N CYS A 14 -12.12 -3.18 -5.54
CA CYS A 14 -13.36 -2.48 -5.93
C CYS A 14 -13.70 -2.66 -7.42
N LEU A 15 -12.97 -3.51 -8.14
CA LEU A 15 -13.09 -3.73 -9.58
C LEU A 15 -13.11 -5.24 -9.89
N VAL A 16 -13.97 -5.96 -9.16
CA VAL A 16 -14.07 -7.44 -9.21
C VAL A 16 -15.32 -7.87 -9.96
N ARG A 17 -16.45 -7.20 -9.71
CA ARG A 17 -17.78 -7.59 -10.19
C ARG A 17 -18.55 -6.40 -10.75
N ARG A 18 -19.57 -6.67 -11.54
CA ARG A 18 -20.46 -5.63 -12.08
C ARG A 18 -21.10 -4.76 -10.99
N GLU A 19 -21.43 -5.36 -9.86
CA GLU A 19 -22.01 -4.65 -8.71
C GLU A 19 -21.08 -3.59 -8.15
N ASP A 20 -19.76 -3.83 -8.20
CA ASP A 20 -18.76 -2.88 -7.76
C ASP A 20 -18.77 -1.66 -8.68
N LEU A 21 -18.80 -1.87 -9.99
CA LEU A 21 -18.89 -0.78 -10.97
C LEU A 21 -20.18 0.04 -10.81
N ASN A 22 -21.31 -0.63 -10.56
CA ASN A 22 -22.57 0.05 -10.28
C ASN A 22 -22.52 0.86 -8.97
N ALA A 23 -21.77 0.37 -7.97
CA ALA A 23 -21.56 1.14 -6.74
C ALA A 23 -20.67 2.37 -7.01
N ILE A 24 -19.62 2.24 -7.83
CA ILE A 24 -18.79 3.38 -8.27
C ILE A 24 -19.66 4.44 -8.96
N VAL A 25 -20.52 4.04 -9.90
CA VAL A 25 -21.46 4.97 -10.57
C VAL A 25 -22.28 5.76 -9.56
N ARG A 26 -22.91 5.08 -8.57
CA ARG A 26 -23.68 5.76 -7.52
C ARG A 26 -22.84 6.73 -6.71
N ARG A 27 -21.58 6.38 -6.36
CA ARG A 27 -20.68 7.26 -5.61
C ARG A 27 -20.31 8.51 -6.39
N VAL A 28 -20.02 8.34 -7.67
CA VAL A 28 -19.68 9.45 -8.58
C VAL A 28 -20.89 10.36 -8.81
N ASP A 29 -22.05 9.79 -9.11
CA ASP A 29 -23.29 10.53 -9.39
C ASP A 29 -23.81 11.29 -8.16
N SER A 30 -23.58 10.78 -6.96
CA SER A 30 -24.03 11.40 -5.71
C SER A 30 -23.19 12.61 -5.26
N SER A 31 -22.01 12.82 -5.84
CA SER A 31 -21.15 13.96 -5.49
C SER A 31 -21.53 15.20 -6.30
N THR A 32 -21.52 16.35 -5.62
CA THR A 32 -21.71 17.67 -6.24
C THR A 32 -20.39 18.41 -6.47
N SER A 33 -19.29 17.83 -6.04
CA SER A 33 -17.94 18.39 -6.19
C SER A 33 -17.34 18.02 -7.54
N GLN A 34 -16.36 18.80 -8.00
CA GLN A 34 -15.48 18.37 -9.09
C GLN A 34 -14.71 17.12 -8.66
N GLN A 35 -14.60 16.14 -9.52
CA GLN A 35 -14.03 14.83 -9.17
C GLN A 35 -12.90 14.44 -10.11
N ILE A 36 -11.93 13.73 -9.53
CA ILE A 36 -10.89 13.01 -10.27
C ILE A 36 -10.92 11.57 -9.79
N LEU A 37 -11.03 10.64 -10.72
CA LEU A 37 -11.03 9.22 -10.38
C LEU A 37 -9.66 8.63 -10.70
N VAL A 38 -9.10 7.85 -9.78
CA VAL A 38 -7.86 7.11 -9.99
C VAL A 38 -8.18 5.62 -9.90
N VAL A 39 -7.80 4.86 -10.92
CA VAL A 39 -8.10 3.43 -11.00
C VAL A 39 -6.84 2.56 -11.03
N SER A 40 -6.93 1.41 -10.39
CA SER A 40 -5.99 0.29 -10.60
C SER A 40 -6.53 -0.61 -11.71
N ALA A 41 -5.71 -1.57 -12.16
CA ALA A 41 -6.18 -2.65 -13.01
C ALA A 41 -7.34 -3.43 -12.35
N PHE A 42 -8.20 -4.05 -13.16
CA PHE A 42 -9.22 -4.98 -12.67
C PHE A 42 -8.56 -6.12 -11.90
N HIS A 43 -9.29 -6.64 -10.91
CA HIS A 43 -8.79 -7.68 -10.02
C HIS A 43 -8.17 -8.86 -10.79
N GLY A 44 -6.94 -9.22 -10.41
CA GLY A 44 -6.18 -10.31 -11.00
C GLY A 44 -5.57 -10.04 -12.40
N VAL A 45 -5.86 -8.89 -13.03
CA VAL A 45 -5.29 -8.58 -14.36
C VAL A 45 -3.79 -8.37 -14.27
N THR A 46 -3.31 -7.62 -13.27
CA THR A 46 -1.86 -7.39 -13.08
C THR A 46 -1.11 -8.70 -12.83
N ASP A 47 -1.65 -9.60 -12.00
CA ASP A 47 -1.03 -10.89 -11.71
C ASP A 47 -0.95 -11.75 -12.98
N ARG A 48 -1.99 -11.75 -13.81
CA ARG A 48 -2.01 -12.47 -15.09
C ARG A 48 -0.97 -11.92 -16.08
N LEU A 49 -0.79 -10.57 -16.11
CA LEU A 49 0.24 -9.94 -16.95
C LEU A 49 1.65 -10.33 -16.47
N LEU A 50 1.88 -10.36 -15.15
CA LEU A 50 3.13 -10.81 -14.55
C LEU A 50 3.41 -12.29 -14.87
N ASP A 51 2.43 -13.16 -14.67
CA ASP A 51 2.54 -14.59 -14.99
C ASP A 51 2.88 -14.82 -16.47
N GLN A 52 2.28 -14.04 -17.39
CA GLN A 52 2.58 -14.15 -18.81
C GLN A 52 4.03 -13.75 -19.15
N LEU A 53 4.52 -12.68 -18.50
CA LEU A 53 5.91 -12.24 -18.64
C LEU A 53 6.91 -13.26 -18.08
N GLU A 54 6.59 -13.91 -16.97
CA GLU A 54 7.45 -14.92 -16.33
C GLU A 54 7.50 -16.24 -17.14
N ARG A 55 6.36 -16.65 -17.74
CA ARG A 55 6.30 -17.87 -18.54
C ARG A 55 7.04 -17.76 -19.85
N GLY A 56 7.10 -16.58 -20.46
CA GLY A 56 7.82 -16.35 -21.70
C GLY A 56 7.30 -17.15 -22.92
N GLU A 57 6.02 -17.54 -22.94
CA GLU A 57 5.44 -18.40 -23.96
C GLU A 57 4.90 -17.60 -25.16
N ALA A 58 5.63 -17.55 -26.27
CA ALA A 58 5.19 -16.91 -27.53
C ALA A 58 3.91 -17.53 -28.10
N ALA A 59 3.74 -18.84 -27.96
CA ALA A 59 2.63 -19.59 -28.56
C ALA A 59 1.23 -19.22 -27.98
N ASN A 60 1.16 -18.48 -26.88
CA ASN A 60 -0.06 -18.23 -26.14
C ASN A 60 -0.50 -16.75 -26.11
N ILE A 61 0.26 -15.82 -26.72
CA ILE A 61 -0.02 -14.37 -26.62
C ILE A 61 -1.41 -14.02 -27.16
N ASP A 62 -1.82 -14.63 -28.29
CA ASP A 62 -3.14 -14.36 -28.86
C ASP A 62 -4.28 -14.82 -27.95
N ALA A 63 -4.20 -16.03 -27.43
CA ALA A 63 -5.18 -16.55 -26.47
C ALA A 63 -5.16 -15.76 -25.15
N PHE A 64 -3.99 -15.38 -24.68
CA PHE A 64 -3.84 -14.55 -23.50
C PHE A 64 -4.51 -13.18 -23.68
N THR A 65 -4.18 -12.46 -24.75
CA THR A 65 -4.75 -11.13 -25.04
C THR A 65 -6.26 -11.21 -25.22
N ALA A 66 -6.78 -12.23 -25.93
CA ALA A 66 -8.21 -12.48 -26.03
C ALA A 66 -8.86 -12.75 -24.67
N SER A 67 -8.17 -13.44 -23.77
CA SER A 67 -8.68 -13.69 -22.43
C SER A 67 -8.73 -12.43 -21.56
N ILE A 68 -7.79 -11.48 -21.74
CA ILE A 68 -7.84 -10.14 -21.10
C ILE A 68 -9.01 -9.34 -21.66
N GLU A 69 -9.22 -9.33 -22.99
CA GLU A 69 -10.36 -8.70 -23.64
C GLU A 69 -11.70 -9.24 -23.09
N MET A 70 -11.86 -10.56 -23.05
CA MET A 70 -13.05 -11.21 -22.52
C MET A 70 -13.34 -10.81 -21.08
N THR A 71 -12.33 -10.77 -20.21
CA THR A 71 -12.49 -10.33 -18.80
C THR A 71 -13.12 -8.93 -18.71
N HIS A 72 -12.68 -7.99 -19.56
CA HIS A 72 -13.20 -6.63 -19.53
C HIS A 72 -14.61 -6.54 -20.14
N ILE A 73 -14.88 -7.26 -21.24
CA ILE A 73 -16.20 -7.28 -21.90
C ILE A 73 -17.26 -7.98 -21.02
N GLU A 74 -16.90 -9.05 -20.31
CA GLU A 74 -17.82 -9.74 -19.39
C GLU A 74 -18.25 -8.84 -18.23
N LEU A 75 -17.31 -8.06 -17.68
CA LEU A 75 -17.61 -7.12 -16.60
C LEU A 75 -18.28 -5.83 -17.10
N VAL A 76 -17.90 -5.38 -18.29
CA VAL A 76 -18.32 -4.12 -18.91
C VAL A 76 -18.71 -4.34 -20.37
N PRO A 77 -19.89 -4.90 -20.65
CA PRO A 77 -20.34 -5.11 -22.05
C PRO A 77 -20.37 -3.83 -22.88
N GLU A 78 -20.59 -2.67 -22.25
CA GLU A 78 -20.62 -1.34 -22.87
C GLU A 78 -19.32 -0.96 -23.57
N ILE A 79 -18.17 -1.52 -23.14
CA ILE A 79 -16.87 -1.23 -23.76
C ILE A 79 -16.75 -1.81 -25.18
N GLY A 80 -17.56 -2.83 -25.48
CA GLY A 80 -17.59 -3.46 -26.82
C GLY A 80 -18.27 -2.62 -27.90
N SER A 81 -19.04 -1.58 -27.55
CA SER A 81 -19.84 -0.78 -28.48
C SER A 81 -19.91 0.71 -28.16
N GLY A 82 -19.32 1.14 -27.03
CA GLY A 82 -19.34 2.52 -26.57
C GLY A 82 -18.30 3.42 -27.27
N PRO A 83 -18.23 4.70 -26.87
CA PRO A 83 -17.31 5.69 -27.48
C PRO A 83 -15.83 5.30 -27.34
N TRP A 84 -15.48 4.51 -26.35
CA TRP A 84 -14.10 4.12 -26.03
C TRP A 84 -13.65 2.81 -26.69
N VAL A 85 -14.50 2.14 -27.50
CA VAL A 85 -14.20 0.85 -28.13
C VAL A 85 -12.95 0.89 -29.00
N ALA A 86 -12.71 1.97 -29.72
CA ALA A 86 -11.54 2.10 -30.59
C ALA A 86 -10.24 2.14 -29.78
N GLN A 87 -10.20 2.95 -28.69
CA GLN A 87 -9.04 3.04 -27.80
C GLN A 87 -8.82 1.74 -27.04
N PHE A 88 -9.89 1.06 -26.62
CA PHE A 88 -9.81 -0.25 -25.96
C PHE A 88 -9.15 -1.30 -26.85
N LYS A 89 -9.60 -1.41 -28.10
CA LYS A 89 -9.01 -2.33 -29.10
C LYS A 89 -7.56 -1.95 -29.40
N GLN A 90 -7.25 -0.65 -29.53
CA GLN A 90 -5.89 -0.20 -29.76
C GLN A 90 -4.97 -0.54 -28.60
N THR A 91 -5.44 -0.41 -27.36
CA THR A 91 -4.68 -0.79 -26.16
C THR A 91 -4.37 -2.29 -26.15
N LEU A 92 -5.33 -3.15 -26.52
CA LEU A 92 -5.10 -4.59 -26.65
C LEU A 92 -4.11 -4.94 -27.78
N ILE A 93 -4.17 -4.26 -28.92
CA ILE A 93 -3.21 -4.43 -30.01
C ILE A 93 -1.80 -4.03 -29.55
N THR A 94 -1.67 -2.90 -28.83
CA THR A 94 -0.40 -2.45 -28.27
C THR A 94 0.13 -3.44 -27.24
N LEU A 95 -0.73 -3.93 -26.31
CA LEU A 95 -0.36 -4.97 -25.36
C LEU A 95 0.19 -6.21 -26.05
N LYS A 96 -0.51 -6.71 -27.07
CA LYS A 96 -0.07 -7.87 -27.85
C LYS A 96 1.29 -7.62 -28.52
N SER A 97 1.48 -6.46 -29.15
CA SER A 97 2.75 -6.08 -29.78
C SER A 97 3.89 -6.02 -28.78
N ASN A 98 3.65 -5.40 -27.62
CA ASN A 98 4.65 -5.30 -26.55
C ASN A 98 5.02 -6.67 -25.96
N LEU A 99 4.06 -7.58 -25.82
CA LEU A 99 4.32 -8.96 -25.37
C LEU A 99 5.24 -9.71 -26.37
N HIS A 100 4.99 -9.60 -27.68
CA HIS A 100 5.89 -10.17 -28.68
C HIS A 100 7.28 -9.53 -28.62
N GLY A 101 7.35 -8.19 -28.58
CA GLY A 101 8.62 -7.47 -28.50
C GLY A 101 9.42 -7.82 -27.22
N TYR A 102 8.74 -8.01 -26.10
CA TYR A 102 9.39 -8.40 -24.85
C TYR A 102 10.02 -9.79 -24.91
N LEU A 103 9.38 -10.73 -25.60
CA LEU A 103 9.97 -12.07 -25.80
C LEU A 103 11.22 -12.03 -26.68
N ASP A 104 11.22 -11.14 -27.69
CA ASP A 104 12.36 -10.99 -28.59
C ASP A 104 13.52 -10.24 -27.91
N THR A 105 13.21 -9.18 -27.16
CA THR A 105 14.20 -8.31 -26.51
C THR A 105 13.63 -7.77 -25.19
N PRO A 106 13.78 -8.51 -24.08
CA PRO A 106 13.30 -8.06 -22.76
C PRO A 106 13.93 -6.74 -22.33
N SER A 107 13.09 -5.80 -21.87
CA SER A 107 13.53 -4.55 -21.27
C SER A 107 12.58 -4.12 -20.13
N ASP A 108 13.09 -3.35 -19.16
CA ASP A 108 12.29 -2.84 -18.05
C ASP A 108 11.21 -1.88 -18.53
N THR A 109 11.50 -1.05 -19.54
CA THR A 109 10.54 -0.12 -20.15
C THR A 109 9.38 -0.90 -20.80
N MET A 110 9.67 -1.94 -21.57
CA MET A 110 8.63 -2.74 -22.22
C MET A 110 7.82 -3.53 -21.20
N ARG A 111 8.47 -4.05 -20.16
CA ARG A 111 7.80 -4.68 -19.03
C ARG A 111 6.83 -3.70 -18.34
N ALA A 112 7.27 -2.47 -18.12
CA ALA A 112 6.41 -1.44 -17.53
C ALA A 112 5.21 -1.09 -18.42
N GLN A 113 5.40 -0.96 -19.73
CA GLN A 113 4.33 -0.72 -20.72
C GLN A 113 3.29 -1.85 -20.72
N ILE A 114 3.73 -3.11 -20.69
CA ILE A 114 2.83 -4.27 -20.62
C ILE A 114 1.99 -4.22 -19.34
N LEU A 115 2.61 -3.98 -18.19
CA LEU A 115 1.93 -3.94 -16.91
C LEU A 115 0.98 -2.75 -16.80
N ALA A 116 1.37 -1.56 -17.27
CA ALA A 116 0.52 -0.36 -17.32
C ALA A 116 -0.75 -0.53 -18.18
N SER A 117 -0.75 -1.49 -19.12
CA SER A 117 -1.94 -1.78 -19.93
C SER A 117 -3.14 -2.19 -19.09
N GLY A 118 -2.93 -2.79 -17.92
CA GLY A 118 -4.02 -3.17 -17.01
C GLY A 118 -4.81 -1.95 -16.53
N GLU A 119 -4.12 -0.91 -16.09
CA GLU A 119 -4.73 0.35 -15.64
C GLU A 119 -5.38 1.12 -16.81
N LYS A 120 -4.77 1.11 -18.00
CA LYS A 120 -5.34 1.71 -19.21
C LYS A 120 -6.68 1.07 -19.59
N LEU A 121 -6.72 -0.26 -19.62
CA LEU A 121 -7.95 -1.01 -19.92
C LEU A 121 -9.02 -0.77 -18.85
N SER A 122 -8.63 -0.68 -17.59
CA SER A 122 -9.52 -0.39 -16.46
C SER A 122 -10.12 1.03 -16.56
N SER A 123 -9.32 2.03 -16.90
CA SER A 123 -9.77 3.42 -17.12
C SER A 123 -10.81 3.50 -18.23
N LEU A 124 -10.56 2.86 -19.37
CA LEU A 124 -11.49 2.80 -20.50
C LEU A 124 -12.78 2.07 -20.13
N ALA A 125 -12.68 0.98 -19.38
CA ALA A 125 -13.84 0.22 -18.92
C ALA A 125 -14.71 1.06 -17.96
N LEU A 126 -14.10 1.75 -16.99
CA LEU A 126 -14.85 2.60 -16.08
C LEU A 126 -15.49 3.78 -16.82
N CYS A 127 -14.78 4.43 -17.76
CA CYS A 127 -15.37 5.46 -18.61
C CYS A 127 -16.58 4.94 -19.40
N SER A 128 -16.51 3.68 -19.90
CA SER A 128 -17.65 3.09 -20.64
C SER A 128 -18.89 2.92 -19.75
N VAL A 129 -18.69 2.47 -18.51
CA VAL A 129 -19.81 2.35 -17.52
C VAL A 129 -20.37 3.73 -17.14
N LEU A 130 -19.50 4.69 -16.84
CA LEU A 130 -19.93 6.05 -16.46
C LEU A 130 -20.70 6.73 -17.60
N THR A 131 -20.17 6.69 -18.82
CA THR A 131 -20.83 7.26 -19.99
C THR A 131 -22.20 6.60 -20.29
N ALA A 132 -22.31 5.27 -20.08
CA ALA A 132 -23.58 4.57 -20.22
C ALA A 132 -24.62 4.94 -19.15
N ASN A 133 -24.21 5.63 -18.09
CA ASN A 133 -25.06 6.19 -17.04
C ASN A 133 -25.12 7.74 -17.10
N ASP A 134 -24.90 8.32 -18.28
CA ASP A 134 -24.99 9.75 -18.53
C ASP A 134 -23.99 10.62 -17.74
N ILE A 135 -22.92 10.02 -17.23
CA ILE A 135 -21.85 10.73 -16.53
C ILE A 135 -20.73 11.07 -17.51
N HIS A 136 -20.49 12.36 -17.71
CA HIS A 136 -19.44 12.85 -18.60
C HIS A 136 -18.05 12.60 -18.00
N CYS A 137 -17.26 11.77 -18.66
CA CYS A 137 -15.90 11.43 -18.23
C CYS A 137 -14.99 11.15 -19.43
N HIS A 138 -13.69 11.12 -19.19
CA HIS A 138 -12.69 10.73 -20.20
C HIS A 138 -11.56 9.95 -19.55
N PRO A 139 -10.96 8.99 -20.27
CA PRO A 139 -9.73 8.34 -19.81
C PRO A 139 -8.57 9.34 -19.82
N ALA A 140 -7.78 9.35 -18.76
CA ALA A 140 -6.64 10.25 -18.60
C ALA A 140 -5.43 9.39 -18.18
N TRP A 141 -4.55 9.12 -19.14
CA TRP A 141 -3.41 8.24 -18.86
C TRP A 141 -2.29 8.99 -18.15
N SER A 142 -1.63 8.35 -17.21
CA SER A 142 -0.60 8.96 -16.36
C SER A 142 0.51 9.65 -17.14
N GLU A 143 0.93 9.12 -18.28
CA GLU A 143 1.90 9.76 -19.18
C GLU A 143 1.36 11.01 -19.84
N GLU A 144 0.06 11.10 -20.13
CA GLU A 144 -0.58 12.24 -20.77
C GLU A 144 -0.87 13.38 -19.77
N VAL A 145 -1.17 13.00 -18.52
CA VAL A 145 -1.45 13.97 -17.45
C VAL A 145 -0.20 14.42 -16.70
N GLY A 146 0.97 13.90 -17.07
CA GLY A 146 2.25 14.33 -16.51
C GLY A 146 2.52 13.80 -15.11
N ILE A 147 2.20 12.53 -14.85
CA ILE A 147 2.64 11.86 -13.61
C ILE A 147 4.12 11.50 -13.74
N TYR A 148 4.98 12.34 -13.15
CA TYR A 148 6.44 12.13 -13.16
C TYR A 148 6.91 11.35 -11.96
N ILE A 149 7.77 10.35 -12.22
CA ILE A 149 8.33 9.47 -11.19
C ILE A 149 9.85 9.62 -11.15
N LEU A 150 10.36 10.00 -9.98
CA LEU A 150 11.78 10.01 -9.66
C LEU A 150 12.17 8.63 -9.11
N GLY A 151 13.22 8.02 -9.65
CA GLY A 151 13.59 6.65 -9.32
C GLY A 151 12.72 5.62 -10.06
N SER A 152 12.64 4.40 -9.54
CA SER A 152 11.87 3.31 -10.17
C SER A 152 11.42 2.26 -9.15
N GLY A 153 10.39 1.51 -9.49
CA GLY A 153 9.89 0.39 -8.67
C GLY A 153 9.48 0.82 -7.26
N GLU A 154 9.95 0.06 -6.26
CA GLU A 154 9.57 0.31 -4.85
C GLU A 154 10.12 1.63 -4.30
N ASP A 155 11.20 2.15 -4.88
CA ASP A 155 11.83 3.42 -4.49
C ASP A 155 11.31 4.63 -5.30
N GLY A 156 10.48 4.40 -6.34
CA GLY A 156 9.92 5.45 -7.18
C GLY A 156 9.08 6.45 -6.39
N VAL A 157 9.32 7.75 -6.51
CA VAL A 157 8.59 8.85 -5.85
C VAL A 157 7.92 9.70 -6.91
N ILE A 158 6.67 10.10 -6.68
CA ILE A 158 5.98 11.02 -7.58
C ILE A 158 6.44 12.45 -7.28
N ASP A 159 6.84 13.18 -8.32
CA ASP A 159 7.19 14.60 -8.27
C ASP A 159 5.90 15.44 -8.29
N VAL A 160 5.43 15.81 -7.11
CA VAL A 160 4.17 16.58 -6.94
C VAL A 160 4.25 17.97 -7.52
N ASP A 161 5.41 18.63 -7.43
CA ASP A 161 5.58 19.99 -7.94
C ASP A 161 5.55 20.00 -9.47
N ARG A 162 6.18 19.02 -10.09
CA ARG A 162 6.16 18.86 -11.54
C ARG A 162 4.76 18.53 -12.08
N ILE A 163 3.97 17.74 -11.34
CA ILE A 163 2.56 17.53 -11.69
C ILE A 163 1.81 18.88 -11.67
N ARG A 164 1.96 19.67 -10.61
CA ARG A 164 1.28 20.97 -10.46
C ARG A 164 1.55 21.90 -11.62
N ASP A 165 2.78 21.91 -12.14
CA ASP A 165 3.19 22.79 -13.23
C ASP A 165 2.69 22.34 -14.60
N HIS A 166 2.41 21.04 -14.79
CA HIS A 166 2.06 20.46 -16.10
C HIS A 166 0.62 19.97 -16.20
N LEU A 167 -0.09 19.85 -15.06
CA LEU A 167 -1.42 19.27 -15.05
C LEU A 167 -2.45 20.22 -15.73
N THR A 168 -3.11 19.71 -16.73
CA THR A 168 -4.15 20.46 -17.47
C THR A 168 -5.45 19.64 -17.51
N PHE A 169 -6.20 19.61 -16.40
CA PHE A 169 -7.55 19.05 -16.43
C PHE A 169 -8.60 20.14 -16.64
N ASP A 170 -9.51 19.90 -17.56
CA ASP A 170 -10.77 20.62 -17.64
C ASP A 170 -11.82 19.87 -16.78
N LEU A 171 -11.79 20.14 -15.48
CA LEU A 171 -12.69 19.53 -14.52
C LEU A 171 -14.13 20.07 -14.60
N GLU A 172 -14.36 21.18 -15.36
CA GLU A 172 -15.70 21.73 -15.52
C GLU A 172 -16.51 20.94 -16.55
N SER A 173 -15.86 20.39 -17.56
CA SER A 173 -16.55 19.71 -18.66
C SER A 173 -16.70 18.21 -18.47
N SER A 174 -15.75 17.54 -17.83
CA SER A 174 -15.79 16.08 -17.67
C SER A 174 -14.87 15.57 -16.56
N ILE A 175 -15.20 14.41 -16.02
CA ILE A 175 -14.45 13.73 -14.96
C ILE A 175 -13.27 12.95 -15.58
N PRO A 176 -12.01 13.28 -15.25
CA PRO A 176 -10.86 12.47 -15.69
C PRO A 176 -10.79 11.17 -14.90
N VAL A 177 -10.64 10.04 -15.60
CA VAL A 177 -10.39 8.73 -15.04
C VAL A 177 -8.92 8.39 -15.25
N VAL A 178 -8.12 8.75 -14.25
CA VAL A 178 -6.65 8.66 -14.29
C VAL A 178 -6.20 7.24 -14.00
N THR A 179 -5.22 6.77 -14.76
CA THR A 179 -4.55 5.50 -14.48
C THR A 179 -3.63 5.65 -13.26
N GLY A 180 -3.69 4.72 -12.30
CA GLY A 180 -2.79 4.69 -11.16
C GLY A 180 -1.52 3.88 -11.42
N TRP A 181 -0.64 3.77 -10.39
CA TRP A 181 0.48 2.85 -10.29
C TRP A 181 1.68 3.11 -11.19
N TYR A 182 1.56 3.86 -12.26
CA TYR A 182 2.66 4.17 -13.16
C TYR A 182 2.69 5.66 -13.54
N GLY A 183 3.77 6.08 -14.14
CA GLY A 183 3.97 7.40 -14.72
C GLY A 183 5.15 7.37 -15.69
N ILE A 184 5.79 8.49 -15.91
CA ILE A 184 6.97 8.63 -16.76
C ILE A 184 8.18 9.07 -15.94
N ASN A 185 9.36 8.61 -16.36
CA ASN A 185 10.64 9.04 -15.82
C ASN A 185 11.18 10.30 -16.55
N GLU A 186 12.41 10.73 -16.24
CA GLU A 186 13.06 11.87 -16.88
C GLU A 186 13.30 11.69 -18.40
N SER A 187 13.34 10.45 -18.87
CA SER A 187 13.47 10.09 -20.29
C SER A 187 12.12 9.96 -21.00
N GLU A 188 11.02 10.35 -20.34
CA GLU A 188 9.64 10.19 -20.82
C GLU A 188 9.22 8.73 -21.05
N GLU A 189 9.93 7.78 -20.45
CA GLU A 189 9.60 6.36 -20.51
C GLU A 189 8.65 5.96 -19.39
N ILE A 190 7.71 5.06 -19.71
CA ILE A 190 6.81 4.49 -18.69
C ILE A 190 7.63 3.75 -17.64
N THR A 191 7.41 4.09 -16.38
CA THR A 191 7.97 3.45 -15.21
C THR A 191 6.90 3.19 -14.17
N LEU A 192 7.08 2.10 -13.40
CA LEU A 192 6.10 1.66 -12.41
C LEU A 192 6.48 2.16 -11.02
N LEU A 193 5.47 2.39 -10.22
CA LEU A 193 5.59 2.51 -8.77
C LEU A 193 5.57 1.10 -8.13
N GLY A 194 6.06 0.99 -6.92
CA GLY A 194 5.93 -0.23 -6.12
C GLY A 194 4.51 -0.46 -5.60
N ARG A 195 4.39 -1.32 -4.60
CA ARG A 195 3.11 -1.59 -3.94
C ARG A 195 2.46 -0.31 -3.44
N GLY A 196 1.13 -0.23 -3.54
CA GLY A 196 0.37 0.97 -3.16
C GLY A 196 0.53 2.15 -4.12
N GLY A 197 1.14 1.96 -5.30
CA GLY A 197 1.40 3.03 -6.25
C GLY A 197 0.15 3.77 -6.73
N SER A 198 -1.00 3.09 -6.90
CA SER A 198 -2.25 3.79 -7.25
C SER A 198 -2.78 4.66 -6.11
N ASP A 199 -2.58 4.27 -4.85
CA ASP A 199 -2.90 5.10 -3.68
C ASP A 199 -1.98 6.33 -3.66
N LEU A 200 -0.67 6.13 -3.94
CA LEU A 200 0.30 7.21 -4.06
C LEU A 200 -0.02 8.16 -5.24
N THR A 201 -0.46 7.63 -6.38
CA THR A 201 -0.92 8.46 -7.51
C THR A 201 -2.08 9.36 -7.08
N ALA A 202 -3.09 8.81 -6.41
CA ALA A 202 -4.25 9.57 -5.97
C ALA A 202 -3.89 10.67 -4.96
N THR A 203 -3.05 10.35 -3.98
CA THR A 203 -2.64 11.33 -2.95
C THR A 203 -1.70 12.39 -3.49
N SER A 204 -0.83 12.05 -4.45
CA SER A 204 0.05 13.01 -5.13
C SER A 204 -0.74 13.95 -6.04
N LEU A 205 -1.73 13.46 -6.78
CA LEU A 205 -2.65 14.29 -7.56
C LEU A 205 -3.42 15.26 -6.66
N ALA A 206 -3.94 14.77 -5.54
CA ALA A 206 -4.64 15.61 -4.58
C ALA A 206 -3.74 16.71 -4.00
N ALA A 207 -2.49 16.38 -3.69
CA ALA A 207 -1.51 17.36 -3.21
C ALA A 207 -1.12 18.38 -4.29
N ALA A 208 -0.99 17.94 -5.56
CA ALA A 208 -0.67 18.83 -6.67
C ALA A 208 -1.80 19.83 -6.97
N LEU A 209 -3.05 19.43 -6.75
CA LEU A 209 -4.25 20.22 -7.05
C LEU A 209 -4.82 20.99 -5.85
N ASP A 210 -4.20 20.89 -4.67
CA ASP A 210 -4.80 21.38 -3.42
C ASP A 210 -6.26 20.89 -3.26
N ALA A 211 -6.47 19.59 -3.51
CA ALA A 211 -7.78 18.99 -3.45
C ALA A 211 -8.38 19.09 -2.03
N ARG A 212 -9.70 19.10 -1.94
CA ARG A 212 -10.41 19.16 -0.66
C ARG A 212 -10.18 17.91 0.19
N GLU A 213 -10.18 16.73 -0.44
CA GLU A 213 -10.08 15.43 0.22
C GLU A 213 -9.68 14.35 -0.79
N VAL A 214 -9.02 13.31 -0.29
CA VAL A 214 -8.82 12.04 -1.02
C VAL A 214 -9.68 10.96 -0.39
N THR A 215 -10.45 10.24 -1.19
CA THR A 215 -11.16 9.03 -0.75
C THR A 215 -10.59 7.80 -1.43
N ILE A 216 -10.04 6.87 -0.65
CA ILE A 216 -9.66 5.54 -1.12
C ILE A 216 -10.78 4.58 -0.78
N TRP A 217 -11.46 4.08 -1.82
CA TRP A 217 -12.53 3.12 -1.69
C TRP A 217 -11.98 1.71 -1.52
N ARG A 218 -12.59 0.97 -0.60
CA ARG A 218 -12.17 -0.39 -0.20
C ARG A 218 -13.38 -1.31 -0.10
N ASP A 219 -13.10 -2.59 0.01
CA ASP A 219 -14.06 -3.67 0.32
C ASP A 219 -14.30 -3.85 1.84
N VAL A 220 -13.62 -3.06 2.66
CA VAL A 220 -13.69 -3.10 4.14
C VAL A 220 -14.14 -1.76 4.72
N SER A 221 -14.70 -1.79 5.94
CA SER A 221 -15.35 -0.62 6.58
C SER A 221 -14.40 0.47 7.09
N GLY A 222 -13.10 0.39 6.84
CA GLY A 222 -12.10 1.32 7.34
C GLY A 222 -11.02 0.58 8.15
N VAL A 223 -10.26 1.32 8.97
CA VAL A 223 -9.22 0.76 9.82
C VAL A 223 -9.83 0.25 11.12
N LEU A 224 -9.51 -0.98 11.48
CA LEU A 224 -9.95 -1.60 12.73
C LEU A 224 -8.86 -1.51 13.81
N SER A 225 -9.26 -1.53 15.07
CA SER A 225 -8.35 -1.57 16.22
C SER A 225 -7.42 -2.80 16.23
N LEU A 226 -7.84 -3.87 15.55
CA LEU A 226 -7.09 -5.10 15.31
C LEU A 226 -7.38 -5.61 13.90
N SER A 227 -6.40 -6.28 13.28
CA SER A 227 -6.60 -6.88 11.95
C SER A 227 -7.70 -7.96 11.98
N PRO A 228 -8.63 -7.97 11.00
CA PRO A 228 -9.70 -8.97 10.88
C PRO A 228 -9.21 -10.42 10.85
N ARG A 229 -7.97 -10.64 10.41
CA ARG A 229 -7.35 -11.98 10.36
C ARG A 229 -7.37 -12.72 11.70
N TRP A 230 -7.43 -11.98 12.81
CA TRP A 230 -7.43 -12.57 14.16
C TRP A 230 -8.83 -12.95 14.64
N SER A 231 -9.87 -12.66 13.85
CA SER A 231 -11.28 -12.99 14.18
C SER A 231 -11.74 -12.48 15.55
N LEU A 232 -11.15 -11.38 16.01
CA LEU A 232 -11.52 -10.70 17.24
C LEU A 232 -12.53 -9.56 16.95
N PRO A 233 -13.53 -9.31 17.84
CA PRO A 233 -14.52 -8.26 17.64
C PRO A 233 -13.88 -6.88 17.80
N SER A 234 -13.35 -6.35 16.71
CA SER A 234 -12.55 -5.13 16.67
C SER A 234 -13.38 -3.90 16.40
N ARG A 235 -13.00 -2.75 16.99
CA ARG A 235 -13.66 -1.47 16.76
C ARG A 235 -13.18 -0.81 15.47
N ASN A 236 -14.09 -0.16 14.76
CA ASN A 236 -13.72 0.72 13.67
C ASN A 236 -13.16 2.05 14.22
N LEU A 237 -12.04 2.51 13.67
CA LEU A 237 -11.41 3.76 14.04
C LEU A 237 -11.92 4.87 13.13
N SER A 238 -12.68 5.81 13.69
CA SER A 238 -13.23 6.93 12.91
C SER A 238 -12.16 7.94 12.45
N TYR A 239 -11.05 8.04 13.20
CA TYR A 239 -9.95 8.95 12.90
C TYR A 239 -8.60 8.35 13.29
N LEU A 240 -7.57 8.63 12.47
CA LEU A 240 -6.16 8.39 12.76
C LEU A 240 -5.34 9.61 12.34
N SER A 241 -4.27 9.91 13.08
CA SER A 241 -3.26 10.82 12.56
C SER A 241 -2.48 10.16 11.42
N TYR A 242 -1.80 10.98 10.60
CA TYR A 242 -0.93 10.45 9.55
C TYR A 242 0.12 9.49 10.11
N THR A 243 0.67 9.79 11.28
CA THR A 243 1.70 8.97 11.91
C THR A 243 1.13 7.65 12.43
N GLU A 244 -0.02 7.68 13.11
CA GLU A 244 -0.72 6.46 13.52
C GLU A 244 -1.05 5.56 12.32
N ALA A 245 -1.52 6.15 11.21
CA ALA A 245 -1.83 5.41 9.99
C ALA A 245 -0.59 4.75 9.37
N VAL A 246 0.55 5.46 9.31
CA VAL A 246 1.83 4.91 8.84
C VAL A 246 2.31 3.77 9.75
N GLU A 247 2.25 3.95 11.07
CA GLU A 247 2.64 2.91 12.04
C GLU A 247 1.80 1.63 11.85
N LEU A 248 0.49 1.76 11.72
CA LEU A 248 -0.38 0.61 11.46
C LEU A 248 -0.11 -0.04 10.09
N ALA A 249 0.14 0.77 9.06
CA ALA A 249 0.45 0.26 7.73
C ALA A 249 1.78 -0.51 7.67
N LEU A 250 2.76 -0.15 8.50
CA LEU A 250 4.03 -0.85 8.61
C LEU A 250 3.92 -2.18 9.36
N PHE A 251 3.10 -2.23 10.41
CA PHE A 251 3.06 -3.35 11.36
C PHE A 251 1.74 -4.13 11.37
N SER A 252 0.89 -3.95 10.37
CA SER A 252 -0.32 -4.77 10.19
C SER A 252 -0.51 -5.15 8.72
N GLU A 253 -1.61 -5.81 8.39
CA GLU A 253 -1.99 -6.01 6.99
C GLU A 253 -2.22 -4.67 6.31
N PRO A 254 -1.60 -4.42 5.14
CA PRO A 254 -1.58 -3.10 4.53
C PRO A 254 -2.97 -2.70 4.03
N MET A 255 -3.68 -1.91 4.83
CA MET A 255 -4.90 -1.23 4.39
C MET A 255 -4.59 0.04 3.60
N LEU A 256 -3.40 0.59 3.80
CA LEU A 256 -2.87 1.75 3.10
C LEU A 256 -1.35 1.58 3.01
N HIS A 257 -0.75 1.94 1.88
CA HIS A 257 0.71 1.94 1.81
C HIS A 257 1.26 3.17 2.56
N PRO A 258 2.29 3.04 3.42
CA PRO A 258 2.83 4.14 4.22
C PRO A 258 3.16 5.38 3.39
N ARG A 259 3.72 5.19 2.19
CA ARG A 259 4.13 6.28 1.28
C ARG A 259 2.96 7.08 0.72
N ALA A 260 1.75 6.51 0.67
CA ALA A 260 0.57 7.23 0.19
C ALA A 260 0.14 8.38 1.12
N VAL A 261 0.61 8.41 2.37
CA VAL A 261 0.29 9.47 3.33
C VAL A 261 1.19 10.70 3.15
N GLU A 262 2.42 10.51 2.69
CA GLU A 262 3.45 11.56 2.67
C GLU A 262 3.06 12.80 1.83
N PRO A 263 2.49 12.68 0.61
CA PRO A 263 2.11 13.86 -0.17
C PRO A 263 1.07 14.76 0.54
N LEU A 264 0.26 14.19 1.41
CA LEU A 264 -0.83 14.91 2.10
C LEU A 264 -0.37 15.59 3.40
N ARG A 265 0.68 15.07 4.02
CA ARG A 265 1.12 15.47 5.37
C ARG A 265 1.47 16.95 5.47
N SER A 266 2.26 17.47 4.53
CA SER A 266 2.71 18.87 4.53
C SER A 266 1.58 19.88 4.32
N LEU A 267 0.53 19.47 3.62
CA LEU A 267 -0.63 20.29 3.29
C LEU A 267 -1.79 20.10 4.28
N GLY A 268 -1.71 19.11 5.17
CA GLY A 268 -2.79 18.77 6.08
C GLY A 268 -4.05 18.24 5.37
N LEU A 269 -3.92 17.71 4.15
CA LEU A 269 -5.04 17.24 3.34
C LEU A 269 -5.64 15.95 3.89
N PRO A 270 -6.97 15.91 4.14
CA PRO A 270 -7.60 14.72 4.68
C PRO A 270 -7.65 13.58 3.66
N LEU A 271 -7.40 12.38 4.16
CA LEU A 271 -7.59 11.12 3.45
C LEU A 271 -8.71 10.33 4.13
N ARG A 272 -9.61 9.74 3.36
CA ARG A 272 -10.63 8.80 3.87
C ARG A 272 -10.43 7.41 3.30
N LEU A 273 -10.55 6.42 4.16
CA LEU A 273 -10.70 5.01 3.77
C LEU A 273 -12.17 4.64 3.95
N ARG A 274 -12.90 4.41 2.86
CA ARG A 274 -14.35 4.15 2.90
C ARG A 274 -14.74 2.84 2.25
N PRO A 275 -15.75 2.14 2.77
CA PRO A 275 -16.31 0.99 2.09
C PRO A 275 -17.08 1.41 0.84
N LEU A 276 -16.88 0.68 -0.27
CA LEU A 276 -17.58 0.96 -1.52
C LEU A 276 -19.08 0.67 -1.41
N HIS A 277 -19.46 -0.42 -0.71
CA HIS A 277 -20.82 -0.96 -0.69
C HIS A 277 -21.65 -0.57 0.53
N ASP A 278 -21.08 0.11 1.52
CA ASP A 278 -21.82 0.50 2.73
C ASP A 278 -21.93 2.03 2.83
N ASP A 279 -23.13 2.54 2.56
CA ASP A 279 -23.45 3.96 2.60
C ASP A 279 -23.59 4.53 4.02
N GLY A 280 -23.83 3.65 4.99
CA GLY A 280 -24.01 4.01 6.41
C GLY A 280 -22.70 4.16 7.18
N VAL A 281 -21.56 3.77 6.59
CA VAL A 281 -20.27 3.79 7.24
C VAL A 281 -19.35 4.85 6.64
N ASP A 282 -18.97 5.83 7.45
CA ASP A 282 -18.04 6.90 7.05
C ASP A 282 -16.59 6.42 6.88
N GLY A 283 -16.27 5.22 7.36
CA GLY A 283 -14.93 4.66 7.31
C GLY A 283 -13.97 5.32 8.29
N THR A 284 -12.71 5.43 7.91
CA THR A 284 -11.65 6.06 8.71
C THR A 284 -11.14 7.32 8.03
N ARG A 285 -11.14 8.42 8.75
CA ARG A 285 -10.48 9.66 8.31
C ARG A 285 -9.04 9.67 8.82
N ILE A 286 -8.09 10.04 7.95
CA ILE A 286 -6.67 10.20 8.28
C ILE A 286 -6.32 11.67 8.04
N GLY A 287 -5.63 12.29 9.01
CA GLY A 287 -5.32 13.71 8.97
C GLY A 287 -4.19 14.10 9.92
N PRO A 288 -4.03 15.41 10.23
CA PRO A 288 -3.05 15.89 11.19
C PRO A 288 -3.21 15.28 12.57
N SER A 289 -2.15 15.28 13.37
CA SER A 289 -2.22 14.89 14.79
C SER A 289 -3.21 15.76 15.56
N VAL A 290 -4.00 15.10 16.40
CA VAL A 290 -4.92 15.77 17.34
C VAL A 290 -4.37 15.57 18.73
N LEU A 291 -3.90 16.66 19.35
CA LEU A 291 -3.38 16.62 20.70
C LEU A 291 -4.42 16.01 21.66
N THR A 292 -4.01 14.99 22.38
CA THR A 292 -4.82 14.36 23.43
C THR A 292 -4.22 14.59 24.79
N LEU A 293 -5.08 14.90 25.76
CA LEU A 293 -4.68 15.04 27.16
C LEU A 293 -4.59 13.69 27.89
N SER A 294 -5.09 12.63 27.26
CA SER A 294 -5.08 11.28 27.81
C SER A 294 -4.64 10.29 26.72
N PRO A 295 -3.32 10.08 26.57
CA PRO A 295 -2.79 9.09 25.65
C PRO A 295 -3.39 7.71 25.93
N ARG A 296 -3.77 7.01 24.87
CA ARG A 296 -4.28 5.64 24.96
C ARG A 296 -4.00 4.85 23.70
N VAL A 297 -3.82 3.57 23.86
CA VAL A 297 -3.74 2.66 22.73
C VAL A 297 -5.06 2.66 21.97
N ARG A 298 -5.02 2.86 20.68
CA ARG A 298 -6.18 2.87 19.77
C ARG A 298 -6.26 1.65 18.91
N ALA A 299 -5.10 1.11 18.52
CA ALA A 299 -4.99 -0.07 17.70
C ALA A 299 -3.71 -0.86 18.01
N VAL A 300 -3.70 -2.12 17.60
CA VAL A 300 -2.50 -2.97 17.66
C VAL A 300 -2.21 -3.52 16.26
N GLY A 301 -1.05 -3.12 15.73
CA GLY A 301 -0.42 -3.79 14.60
C GLY A 301 0.22 -5.11 15.05
N CYS A 302 0.21 -6.11 14.18
CA CYS A 302 0.73 -7.43 14.51
C CYS A 302 1.47 -8.04 13.31
N LEU A 303 2.77 -8.25 13.45
CA LEU A 303 3.60 -8.98 12.49
C LEU A 303 4.01 -10.33 13.07
N PRO A 304 3.36 -11.41 12.69
CA PRO A 304 3.68 -12.74 13.20
C PRO A 304 4.89 -13.34 12.47
N ARG A 305 5.48 -14.37 13.11
CA ARG A 305 6.51 -15.23 12.54
C ARG A 305 7.75 -14.46 12.10
N LEU A 306 8.30 -13.68 13.01
CA LEU A 306 9.60 -13.06 12.89
C LEU A 306 10.65 -13.91 13.62
N SER A 307 11.81 -14.11 13.00
CA SER A 307 12.95 -14.77 13.64
C SER A 307 13.92 -13.72 14.17
N PRO A 308 14.18 -13.69 15.48
CA PRO A 308 15.26 -12.90 16.03
C PRO A 308 16.59 -13.54 15.62
N LEU A 309 17.39 -12.79 14.88
CA LEU A 309 18.73 -13.14 14.46
C LEU A 309 19.73 -12.41 15.34
N ARG A 310 20.36 -13.13 16.27
CA ARG A 310 21.42 -12.62 17.13
C ARG A 310 22.75 -12.73 16.41
N ILE A 311 23.48 -11.64 16.34
CA ILE A 311 24.80 -11.55 15.70
C ILE A 311 25.81 -11.14 16.77
N GLU A 312 26.90 -11.90 16.95
CA GLU A 312 27.99 -11.52 17.82
C GLU A 312 28.84 -10.43 17.13
N LEU A 313 28.97 -9.31 17.81
CA LEU A 313 29.82 -8.21 17.40
C LEU A 313 31.15 -8.36 18.14
N GLY A 314 32.26 -8.21 17.42
CA GLY A 314 33.59 -8.24 18.03
C GLY A 314 33.83 -7.09 19.04
N ALA A 315 35.10 -6.74 19.27
CA ALA A 315 35.46 -5.63 20.15
C ALA A 315 34.73 -4.34 19.75
N ALA A 316 34.51 -3.43 20.71
CA ALA A 316 33.66 -2.23 20.56
C ALA A 316 33.93 -1.39 19.28
N GLY A 317 35.15 -1.39 18.75
CA GLY A 317 35.53 -0.70 17.52
C GLY A 317 34.99 -1.35 16.23
N SER A 318 34.48 -2.57 16.26
CA SER A 318 33.97 -3.29 15.08
C SER A 318 32.44 -3.26 14.95
N VAL A 319 31.70 -2.68 15.90
CA VAL A 319 30.23 -2.68 15.93
C VAL A 319 29.64 -2.01 14.69
N ALA A 320 29.97 -0.75 14.43
CA ALA A 320 29.43 0.00 13.31
C ALA A 320 29.79 -0.59 11.94
N PRO A 321 31.04 -0.99 11.65
CA PRO A 321 31.38 -1.66 10.41
C PRO A 321 30.64 -2.98 10.20
N THR A 322 30.49 -3.81 11.23
CA THR A 322 29.77 -5.08 11.13
C THR A 322 28.29 -4.84 10.82
N ILE A 323 27.64 -3.89 11.52
CA ILE A 323 26.23 -3.55 11.26
C ILE A 323 26.07 -3.02 9.83
N ALA A 324 26.99 -2.17 9.34
CA ALA A 324 26.94 -1.65 7.98
C ALA A 324 27.01 -2.79 6.94
N GLN A 325 27.94 -3.74 7.10
CA GLN A 325 28.04 -4.91 6.21
C GLN A 325 26.79 -5.78 6.23
N VAL A 326 26.26 -6.06 7.43
CA VAL A 326 25.05 -6.85 7.59
C VAL A 326 23.86 -6.15 6.92
N SER A 327 23.70 -4.84 7.15
CA SER A 327 22.60 -4.06 6.57
C SER A 327 22.72 -3.99 5.04
N GLU A 328 23.93 -3.82 4.51
CA GLU A 328 24.17 -3.77 3.07
C GLU A 328 23.81 -5.10 2.39
N ILE A 329 24.26 -6.24 2.95
CA ILE A 329 24.01 -7.54 2.33
C ILE A 329 22.53 -7.92 2.38
N LEU A 330 21.86 -7.64 3.50
CA LEU A 330 20.41 -7.89 3.65
C LEU A 330 19.61 -6.95 2.74
N GLY A 331 19.99 -5.68 2.63
CA GLY A 331 19.36 -4.71 1.75
C GLY A 331 19.49 -5.09 0.27
N ARG A 332 20.67 -5.49 -0.19
CA ARG A 332 20.87 -5.99 -1.57
C ARG A 332 20.03 -7.23 -1.87
N ALA A 333 19.82 -8.09 -0.88
CA ALA A 333 18.97 -9.27 -0.99
C ALA A 333 17.47 -8.96 -0.79
N ARG A 334 17.10 -7.68 -0.60
CA ARG A 334 15.73 -7.22 -0.32
C ARG A 334 15.08 -7.92 0.88
N ILE A 335 15.91 -8.27 1.90
CA ILE A 335 15.42 -8.83 3.15
C ILE A 335 15.05 -7.69 4.10
N SER A 336 13.76 -7.58 4.41
CA SER A 336 13.26 -6.58 5.37
C SER A 336 13.75 -6.88 6.79
N VAL A 337 14.32 -5.86 7.43
CA VAL A 337 14.70 -5.88 8.85
C VAL A 337 13.69 -5.02 9.62
N TRP A 338 12.87 -5.65 10.45
CA TRP A 338 11.76 -5.00 11.17
C TRP A 338 12.18 -4.32 12.46
N SER A 339 13.29 -4.73 13.04
CA SER A 339 13.94 -4.08 14.16
C SER A 339 15.43 -4.42 14.14
N LEU A 340 16.28 -3.47 14.52
CA LEU A 340 17.70 -3.66 14.71
C LEU A 340 18.10 -3.00 16.04
N ARG A 341 18.60 -3.81 16.96
CA ARG A 341 19.15 -3.34 18.24
C ARG A 341 20.59 -3.76 18.34
N ALA A 342 21.47 -2.84 18.65
CA ALA A 342 22.87 -3.11 18.87
C ALA A 342 23.29 -2.70 20.28
N SER A 343 24.05 -3.57 20.93
CA SER A 343 24.70 -3.36 22.21
C SER A 343 26.17 -3.79 22.13
N PRO A 344 27.01 -3.40 23.08
CA PRO A 344 28.39 -3.91 23.11
C PRO A 344 28.41 -5.43 23.10
N GLY A 345 29.00 -5.99 22.04
CA GLY A 345 29.17 -7.43 21.86
C GLY A 345 28.10 -8.15 21.04
N GLU A 346 26.93 -7.55 20.81
CA GLU A 346 25.87 -8.21 20.02
C GLU A 346 24.94 -7.24 19.29
N ALA A 347 24.36 -7.71 18.19
CA ALA A 347 23.21 -7.11 17.54
C ALA A 347 22.08 -8.13 17.44
N LEU A 348 20.85 -7.66 17.57
CA LEU A 348 19.63 -8.44 17.38
C LEU A 348 18.82 -7.81 16.25
N LEU A 349 18.55 -8.59 15.21
CA LEU A 349 17.71 -8.20 14.08
C LEU A 349 16.45 -9.04 14.10
N LEU A 350 15.31 -8.43 13.74
CA LEU A 350 14.09 -9.16 13.43
C LEU A 350 13.91 -9.24 11.93
N VAL A 351 13.93 -10.44 11.38
CA VAL A 351 13.66 -10.74 9.96
C VAL A 351 12.47 -11.68 9.86
N SER A 352 11.82 -11.78 8.70
CA SER A 352 10.76 -12.78 8.56
C SER A 352 11.34 -14.20 8.71
N GLU A 353 10.59 -15.11 9.33
CA GLU A 353 11.00 -16.52 9.51
C GLU A 353 11.39 -17.17 8.17
N ARG A 354 10.66 -16.84 7.09
CA ARG A 354 10.96 -17.34 5.73
C ARG A 354 12.30 -16.88 5.20
N ALA A 355 12.74 -15.67 5.56
CA ALA A 355 13.99 -15.09 5.10
C ALA A 355 15.18 -15.48 6.00
N ALA A 356 14.95 -15.97 7.23
CA ALA A 356 16.01 -16.22 8.21
C ALA A 356 17.12 -17.14 7.70
N ALA A 357 16.76 -18.27 7.08
CA ALA A 357 17.72 -19.22 6.52
C ALA A 357 18.55 -18.61 5.36
N TYR A 358 17.91 -17.80 4.53
CA TYR A 358 18.60 -17.08 3.44
C TYR A 358 19.51 -15.99 4.00
N ALA A 359 19.04 -15.21 4.96
CA ALA A 359 19.84 -14.19 5.64
C ALA A 359 21.11 -14.78 6.23
N THR A 360 21.01 -15.90 6.97
CA THR A 360 22.19 -16.53 7.60
C THR A 360 23.16 -17.10 6.57
N ARG A 361 22.67 -17.64 5.44
CA ARG A 361 23.54 -18.06 4.34
C ARG A 361 24.36 -16.88 3.80
N LEU A 362 23.73 -15.75 3.53
CA LEU A 362 24.40 -14.53 3.05
C LEU A 362 25.46 -14.05 4.06
N LEU A 363 25.15 -14.06 5.35
CA LEU A 363 26.10 -13.66 6.39
C LEU A 363 27.32 -14.62 6.46
N SER A 364 27.12 -15.91 6.15
CA SER A 364 28.20 -16.90 6.12
C SER A 364 29.15 -16.71 4.92
N GLU A 365 28.71 -16.04 3.88
CA GLU A 365 29.49 -15.75 2.66
C GLU A 365 30.38 -14.48 2.80
N LEU A 366 30.23 -13.73 3.90
CA LEU A 366 31.08 -12.56 4.17
C LEU A 366 32.56 -12.95 4.33
N PRO A 367 33.53 -12.10 3.97
CA PRO A 367 34.96 -12.38 4.13
C PRO A 367 35.37 -12.65 5.59
N GLN A 368 34.65 -12.07 6.53
CA GLN A 368 34.77 -12.32 7.97
C GLN A 368 33.36 -12.57 8.52
N PRO A 369 32.84 -13.81 8.44
CA PRO A 369 31.51 -14.15 8.86
C PRO A 369 31.34 -13.87 10.36
N PRO A 370 30.33 -13.10 10.79
CA PRO A 370 30.04 -12.95 12.20
C PRO A 370 29.44 -14.28 12.73
N ARG A 371 29.64 -14.56 14.00
CA ARG A 371 28.86 -15.63 14.64
C ARG A 371 27.42 -15.16 14.77
N TYR A 372 26.49 -16.07 14.52
CA TYR A 372 25.07 -15.78 14.61
C TYR A 372 24.30 -16.95 15.22
N GLU A 373 23.14 -16.61 15.74
CA GLU A 373 22.19 -17.59 16.31
C GLU A 373 20.77 -17.16 15.92
N ILE A 374 19.97 -18.08 15.36
CA ILE A 374 18.54 -17.88 15.14
C ILE A 374 17.82 -18.27 16.42
N LYS A 375 17.08 -17.34 17.01
CA LYS A 375 16.25 -17.58 18.19
C LYS A 375 14.86 -18.09 17.78
N PRO A 376 14.09 -18.71 18.70
CA PRO A 376 12.72 -19.09 18.46
C PRO A 376 11.88 -17.93 17.89
N PRO A 377 10.91 -18.24 16.99
CA PRO A 377 10.14 -17.20 16.33
C PRO A 377 9.26 -16.42 17.31
N VAL A 378 9.16 -15.11 17.05
CA VAL A 378 8.35 -14.17 17.81
C VAL A 378 7.34 -13.46 16.93
N THR A 379 6.34 -12.88 17.56
CA THR A 379 5.42 -11.93 16.94
C THR A 379 5.71 -10.54 17.47
N LEU A 380 5.82 -9.57 16.57
CA LEU A 380 5.92 -8.16 16.93
C LEU A 380 4.52 -7.57 17.05
N LEU A 381 4.24 -6.97 18.20
CA LEU A 381 3.03 -6.20 18.48
C LEU A 381 3.40 -4.71 18.55
N SER A 382 2.74 -3.88 17.75
CA SER A 382 2.87 -2.42 17.78
C SER A 382 1.57 -1.81 18.33
N PHE A 383 1.64 -1.30 19.55
CA PHE A 383 0.53 -0.60 20.23
C PHE A 383 0.57 0.85 19.78
N VAL A 384 -0.44 1.28 19.04
CA VAL A 384 -0.46 2.58 18.34
C VAL A 384 -1.49 3.51 18.95
N GLY A 385 -1.10 4.77 19.14
CA GLY A 385 -1.93 5.87 19.61
C GLY A 385 -1.10 7.13 19.83
N GLU A 386 -1.73 8.30 19.79
CA GLU A 386 -1.08 9.59 20.03
C GLU A 386 -0.50 9.66 21.43
N GLY A 387 0.79 9.98 21.56
CA GLY A 387 1.48 10.18 22.84
C GLY A 387 1.73 8.92 23.67
N VAL A 388 1.44 7.72 23.14
CA VAL A 388 1.55 6.47 23.93
C VAL A 388 2.99 6.09 24.26
N GLY A 389 3.95 6.49 23.45
CA GLY A 389 5.35 6.04 23.57
C GLY A 389 6.06 6.48 24.86
N ASP A 390 5.71 7.64 25.36
CA ASP A 390 6.32 8.27 26.53
C ASP A 390 5.38 8.30 27.73
N ASP A 391 4.14 7.81 27.59
CA ASP A 391 3.15 7.82 28.66
C ASP A 391 3.36 6.66 29.64
N ALA A 392 3.62 6.99 30.91
CA ALA A 392 3.91 6.00 31.95
C ALA A 392 2.69 5.13 32.30
N GLU A 393 1.47 5.68 32.22
CA GLU A 393 0.25 4.94 32.52
C GLU A 393 -0.05 3.92 31.42
N VAL A 394 0.16 4.29 30.14
CA VAL A 394 0.03 3.36 29.01
C VAL A 394 1.07 2.24 29.12
N LEU A 395 2.32 2.57 29.40
CA LEU A 395 3.39 1.58 29.61
C LEU A 395 3.02 0.57 30.71
N GLU A 396 2.56 1.08 31.86
CA GLU A 396 2.17 0.23 32.99
C GLU A 396 0.90 -0.57 32.68
N SER A 397 -0.04 -0.01 31.94
CA SER A 397 -1.26 -0.74 31.50
C SER A 397 -0.93 -1.94 30.62
N ILE A 398 -0.02 -1.78 29.65
CA ILE A 398 0.42 -2.89 28.78
C ILE A 398 1.14 -3.95 29.60
N ARG A 399 2.06 -3.54 30.47
CA ARG A 399 2.81 -4.44 31.33
C ARG A 399 1.89 -5.21 32.29
N SER A 400 1.04 -4.50 33.01
CA SER A 400 0.08 -5.10 33.93
C SER A 400 -0.90 -6.04 33.22
N ALA A 401 -1.31 -5.72 31.99
CA ALA A 401 -2.14 -6.61 31.19
C ALA A 401 -1.41 -7.90 30.79
N ALA A 402 -0.14 -7.81 30.45
CA ALA A 402 0.71 -8.96 30.11
C ALA A 402 0.95 -9.85 31.35
N ASP A 403 1.37 -9.26 32.49
CA ASP A 403 1.61 -9.96 33.74
C ASP A 403 0.36 -10.69 34.24
N ALA A 404 -0.79 -10.02 34.23
CA ALA A 404 -2.08 -10.61 34.62
C ALA A 404 -2.56 -11.74 33.70
N SER A 405 -1.95 -11.87 32.52
CA SER A 405 -2.28 -12.86 31.52
C SER A 405 -1.23 -13.94 31.35
N ASP A 406 -0.15 -13.91 32.14
CA ASP A 406 1.01 -14.80 32.04
C ASP A 406 1.60 -14.84 30.61
N ILE A 407 1.74 -13.63 30.02
CA ILE A 407 2.28 -13.43 28.68
C ILE A 407 3.68 -12.82 28.81
N GLU A 408 4.67 -13.52 28.29
CA GLU A 408 6.03 -13.01 28.20
C GLU A 408 6.11 -11.93 27.13
N ILE A 409 6.33 -10.68 27.53
CA ILE A 409 6.55 -9.58 26.59
C ILE A 409 7.97 -9.03 26.73
N VAL A 410 8.61 -8.75 25.59
CA VAL A 410 9.90 -8.08 25.53
C VAL A 410 9.74 -6.75 24.81
N ARG A 411 9.95 -5.64 25.50
CA ARG A 411 9.92 -4.31 24.89
C ARG A 411 11.09 -4.17 23.90
N LEU A 412 10.78 -3.81 22.67
CA LEU A 412 11.78 -3.56 21.64
C LEU A 412 12.14 -2.09 21.60
N GLU A 413 11.17 -1.24 21.28
CA GLU A 413 11.36 0.18 21.06
C GLU A 413 10.09 0.96 21.33
N SER A 414 10.22 2.29 21.40
CA SER A 414 9.09 3.22 21.47
C SER A 414 9.36 4.41 20.55
N SER A 415 8.30 4.93 19.99
CA SER A 415 8.22 6.24 19.35
C SER A 415 7.11 7.04 20.04
N GLU A 416 6.97 8.31 19.73
CA GLU A 416 5.89 9.14 20.29
C GLU A 416 4.50 8.51 20.12
N HIS A 417 4.29 7.75 19.04
CA HIS A 417 2.97 7.24 18.63
C HIS A 417 2.85 5.72 18.70
N ALA A 418 3.89 5.02 19.12
CA ALA A 418 3.85 3.57 19.19
C ALA A 418 4.78 2.98 20.25
N LEU A 419 4.31 1.88 20.85
CA LEU A 419 5.09 1.01 21.71
C LEU A 419 5.18 -0.38 21.10
N ARG A 420 6.39 -0.86 20.87
CA ARG A 420 6.62 -2.16 20.20
C ARG A 420 7.17 -3.19 21.18
N TYR A 421 6.52 -4.33 21.17
CA TYR A 421 6.89 -5.50 21.97
C TYR A 421 6.95 -6.74 21.11
N THR A 422 7.71 -7.73 21.56
CA THR A 422 7.61 -9.09 21.03
C THR A 422 6.99 -10.01 22.04
N VAL A 423 6.24 -10.99 21.52
CA VAL A 423 5.73 -12.14 22.26
C VAL A 423 6.18 -13.42 21.55
N PRO A 424 6.32 -14.57 22.23
CA PRO A 424 6.53 -15.85 21.58
C PRO A 424 5.43 -16.11 20.54
N SER A 425 5.79 -16.59 19.34
CA SER A 425 4.81 -16.76 18.25
C SER A 425 3.66 -17.69 18.61
N GLU A 426 3.90 -18.67 19.47
CA GLU A 426 2.90 -19.60 20.00
C GLU A 426 1.86 -18.93 20.92
N GLN A 427 2.18 -17.78 21.51
CA GLN A 427 1.30 -17.02 22.40
C GLN A 427 0.55 -15.90 21.68
N THR A 428 0.73 -15.72 20.37
CA THR A 428 0.21 -14.56 19.62
C THR A 428 -1.29 -14.34 19.80
N GLU A 429 -2.11 -15.36 19.58
CA GLU A 429 -3.57 -15.24 19.64
C GLU A 429 -4.07 -14.92 21.04
N ILE A 430 -3.52 -15.61 22.04
CA ILE A 430 -3.85 -15.39 23.46
C ILE A 430 -3.40 -13.98 23.89
N ALA A 431 -2.20 -13.57 23.46
CA ALA A 431 -1.67 -12.25 23.77
C ALA A 431 -2.55 -11.15 23.16
N LEU A 432 -2.90 -11.26 21.87
CA LEU A 432 -3.78 -10.30 21.22
C LEU A 432 -5.14 -10.21 21.91
N GLU A 433 -5.80 -11.34 22.17
CA GLU A 433 -7.12 -11.34 22.80
C GLU A 433 -7.07 -10.68 24.19
N ARG A 434 -6.14 -11.12 25.04
CA ARG A 434 -6.09 -10.66 26.44
C ARG A 434 -5.64 -9.21 26.55
N LEU A 435 -4.59 -8.82 25.79
CA LEU A 435 -4.12 -7.44 25.77
C LEU A 435 -5.16 -6.50 25.16
N ALA A 436 -5.80 -6.88 24.05
CA ALA A 436 -6.85 -6.08 23.44
C ALA A 436 -8.06 -5.88 24.35
N ARG A 437 -8.46 -6.91 25.10
CA ARG A 437 -9.56 -6.82 26.08
C ARG A 437 -9.20 -5.86 27.23
N ARG A 438 -7.99 -5.94 27.75
CA ARG A 438 -7.51 -5.08 28.86
C ARG A 438 -7.32 -3.63 28.43
N LEU A 439 -6.93 -3.41 27.19
CA LEU A 439 -6.70 -2.07 26.63
C LEU A 439 -7.97 -1.49 25.97
N ASP A 440 -9.12 -2.13 26.16
CA ASP A 440 -10.41 -1.68 25.63
C ASP A 440 -10.40 -1.49 24.09
N LEU A 441 -9.81 -2.43 23.35
CA LEU A 441 -9.72 -2.41 21.90
C LEU A 441 -10.77 -3.28 21.20
N LEU A 442 -11.53 -4.06 21.96
CA LEU A 442 -12.62 -4.91 21.45
C LEU A 442 -13.97 -4.17 21.54
N THR A 443 -14.92 -4.58 20.67
CA THR A 443 -16.33 -4.12 20.72
C THR A 443 -17.13 -4.87 21.76
#